data_102bb941e07326833789c8233d5ca34e
#
_entry.id   102bb941e07326833789c8233d5ca34e
#
_cell.length_a   1.000
_cell.length_b   1.000
_cell.length_c   1.000
_cell.angle_alpha   90.00
_cell.angle_beta   90.00
_cell.angle_gamma   90.00
#
_symmetry.space_group_name_H-M   'P 1'
#
loop_
_entity.id
_entity.type
_entity.pdbx_description
1 polymer ?
#
loop_
_entity_poly.entity_id
_entity_poly.type
_entity_poly.pdbx_seq_one_letter_code
_entity_poly.pdbx_strand_id
1 'polypeptide(L)'
;MTIPTGSAAEWAAHLHGSDELPGLGNGPLSVTVRELIDQQLATWPMLAEAVAGLSQVELRSFTVRETRTLVQFNPRRITSTSARVDAATISRRACFLCPTNLPAEEKGIPFGDRYVILCNPYPVLPDHLVISARDHVPQSIATTVRDLFDLAAELGSDWFALYNGPRCGASAPDHLHFQAGSVAAIPIFNELNGEGAGLDQRLPAPAVVGRGVRGTILPRLSQGVDYRLNLLLLESDDREALAAVFDRALALLASLTESEGQEPLVNLVIRYDEGCWRLVVIPRGRHRPSSFFAEGELQLMVSPAAIDLGGLFVVPNRRDFERISGEDLETICREVQLDDRLFSAWWEGLTTVDFSQES
;
A
#
# COMPACT_ATOMS: atom_id res chain seq x y z
N MET A 1 -8.95 -22.95 17.05
CA MET A 1 -9.14 -21.96 18.11
C MET A 1 -9.77 -20.75 17.41
N THR A 2 -11.05 -20.54 17.57
CA THR A 2 -11.74 -19.36 17.01
C THR A 2 -11.22 -18.13 17.74
N ILE A 3 -10.49 -17.26 17.04
CA ILE A 3 -10.08 -15.95 17.54
C ILE A 3 -11.37 -15.12 17.65
N PRO A 4 -11.67 -14.49 18.81
CA PRO A 4 -12.89 -13.73 18.97
C PRO A 4 -12.90 -12.57 17.97
N THR A 5 -13.92 -12.51 17.14
CA THR A 5 -14.27 -11.32 16.36
C THR A 5 -14.53 -10.19 17.34
N GLY A 6 -13.94 -9.02 17.10
CA GLY A 6 -14.21 -7.85 17.92
C GLY A 6 -15.73 -7.61 17.95
N SER A 7 -16.34 -7.70 19.12
CA SER A 7 -17.78 -7.49 19.24
C SER A 7 -18.14 -6.05 18.89
N ALA A 8 -19.37 -5.81 18.43
CA ALA A 8 -19.85 -4.45 18.16
C ALA A 8 -19.69 -3.54 19.41
N ALA A 9 -19.79 -4.11 20.62
CA ALA A 9 -19.59 -3.39 21.88
C ALA A 9 -18.14 -2.96 22.13
N GLU A 10 -17.16 -3.80 21.73
CA GLU A 10 -15.74 -3.46 21.85
C GLU A 10 -15.35 -2.34 20.88
N TRP A 11 -15.84 -2.41 19.64
CA TRP A 11 -15.62 -1.32 18.67
C TRP A 11 -16.33 -0.03 19.09
N ALA A 12 -17.50 -0.09 19.75
CA ALA A 12 -18.21 1.10 20.22
C ALA A 12 -17.35 1.98 21.15
N ALA A 13 -16.42 1.38 21.91
CA ALA A 13 -15.48 2.12 22.75
C ALA A 13 -14.43 2.92 21.93
N HIS A 14 -14.20 2.54 20.68
CA HIS A 14 -13.20 3.13 19.79
C HIS A 14 -13.80 3.87 18.58
N LEU A 15 -15.11 4.12 18.56
CA LEU A 15 -15.77 4.89 17.50
C LEU A 15 -16.18 6.26 17.99
N HIS A 16 -15.95 7.28 17.17
CA HIS A 16 -16.54 8.60 17.36
C HIS A 16 -18.01 8.60 17.01
N GLY A 17 -18.78 9.34 17.79
CA GLY A 17 -20.16 9.70 17.47
C GLY A 17 -20.24 10.96 16.61
N SER A 18 -21.39 11.20 15.99
CA SER A 18 -21.66 12.41 15.20
C SER A 18 -21.56 13.70 16.02
N ASP A 19 -21.72 13.63 17.34
CA ASP A 19 -21.56 14.77 18.25
C ASP A 19 -20.09 15.20 18.41
N GLU A 20 -19.16 14.27 18.21
CA GLU A 20 -17.72 14.52 18.30
C GLU A 20 -17.09 14.88 16.95
N LEU A 21 -17.66 14.37 15.85
CA LEU A 21 -17.22 14.64 14.46
C LEU A 21 -18.43 15.04 13.61
N PRO A 22 -18.69 16.33 13.41
CA PRO A 22 -19.86 16.83 12.69
C PRO A 22 -19.96 16.39 11.22
N GLY A 23 -18.84 16.07 10.58
CA GLY A 23 -18.78 15.54 9.21
C GLY A 23 -19.20 14.08 9.11
N LEU A 24 -19.27 13.36 10.25
CA LEU A 24 -19.58 11.93 10.23
C LEU A 24 -21.02 11.68 9.76
N GLY A 25 -21.13 10.99 8.61
CA GLY A 25 -22.41 10.67 7.96
C GLY A 25 -23.09 11.83 7.20
N ASN A 26 -22.51 13.03 7.20
CA ASN A 26 -23.10 14.22 6.57
C ASN A 26 -22.28 14.84 5.44
N GLY A 27 -21.06 14.36 5.20
CA GLY A 27 -20.14 14.93 4.21
C GLY A 27 -19.30 13.87 3.48
N PRO A 28 -18.45 14.31 2.55
CA PRO A 28 -17.48 13.42 1.91
C PRO A 28 -16.53 12.79 2.93
N LEU A 29 -16.16 11.52 2.73
CA LEU A 29 -15.24 10.80 3.62
C LEU A 29 -13.91 11.56 3.79
N SER A 30 -13.41 12.21 2.73
CA SER A 30 -12.19 13.03 2.77
C SER A 30 -12.24 14.17 3.81
N VAL A 31 -13.41 14.75 4.05
CA VAL A 31 -13.60 15.79 5.09
C VAL A 31 -13.60 15.15 6.47
N THR A 32 -14.37 14.08 6.64
CA THR A 32 -14.49 13.37 7.92
C THR A 32 -13.16 12.78 8.40
N VAL A 33 -12.32 12.26 7.49
CA VAL A 33 -10.99 11.75 7.89
C VAL A 33 -10.03 12.88 8.30
N ARG A 34 -10.16 14.08 7.74
CA ARG A 34 -9.38 15.25 8.21
C ARG A 34 -9.82 15.68 9.61
N GLU A 35 -11.14 15.74 9.87
CA GLU A 35 -11.67 16.00 11.19
C GLU A 35 -11.22 14.94 12.21
N LEU A 36 -11.20 13.65 11.82
CA LEU A 36 -10.68 12.57 12.66
C LEU A 36 -9.19 12.81 13.00
N ILE A 37 -8.37 13.14 12.02
CA ILE A 37 -6.93 13.40 12.23
C ILE A 37 -6.76 14.57 13.20
N ASP A 38 -7.44 15.69 12.97
CA ASP A 38 -7.35 16.88 13.82
C ASP A 38 -7.79 16.57 15.27
N GLN A 39 -8.88 15.83 15.43
CA GLN A 39 -9.38 15.43 16.74
C GLN A 39 -8.39 14.48 17.45
N GLN A 40 -7.84 13.49 16.73
CA GLN A 40 -6.89 12.54 17.30
C GLN A 40 -5.56 13.22 17.65
N LEU A 41 -5.10 14.19 16.88
CA LEU A 41 -3.94 15.01 17.21
C LEU A 41 -4.15 15.85 18.47
N ALA A 42 -5.38 16.29 18.72
CA ALA A 42 -5.74 17.05 19.92
C ALA A 42 -5.88 16.19 21.18
N THR A 43 -6.29 14.93 21.05
CA THR A 43 -6.66 14.08 22.18
C THR A 43 -5.72 12.90 22.43
N TRP A 44 -4.85 12.56 21.50
CA TRP A 44 -3.91 11.44 21.62
C TRP A 44 -2.45 11.92 21.56
N PRO A 45 -1.80 12.21 22.71
CA PRO A 45 -0.46 12.81 22.76
C PRO A 45 0.62 12.00 22.03
N MET A 46 0.51 10.65 22.06
CA MET A 46 1.48 9.78 21.35
C MET A 46 1.41 9.99 19.83
N LEU A 47 0.21 10.10 19.27
CA LEU A 47 0.04 10.37 17.85
C LEU A 47 0.52 11.78 17.50
N ALA A 48 0.16 12.79 18.30
CA ALA A 48 0.58 14.18 18.09
C ALA A 48 2.12 14.28 18.07
N GLU A 49 2.80 13.62 19.00
CA GLU A 49 4.27 13.58 19.04
C GLU A 49 4.86 12.83 17.84
N ALA A 50 4.21 11.74 17.40
CA ALA A 50 4.65 10.96 16.24
C ALA A 50 4.53 11.77 14.95
N VAL A 51 3.41 12.47 14.75
CA VAL A 51 3.18 13.34 13.58
C VAL A 51 4.09 14.56 13.60
N ALA A 52 4.25 15.23 14.76
CA ALA A 52 5.21 16.33 14.90
C ALA A 52 6.63 15.89 14.54
N GLY A 53 7.01 14.66 14.87
CA GLY A 53 8.29 14.08 14.49
C GLY A 53 8.51 13.95 12.99
N LEU A 54 7.44 13.87 12.16
CA LEU A 54 7.57 13.83 10.70
C LEU A 54 8.15 15.14 10.11
N SER A 55 7.95 16.26 10.79
CA SER A 55 8.55 17.55 10.36
C SER A 55 10.08 17.58 10.54
N GLN A 56 10.63 16.66 11.32
CA GLN A 56 12.06 16.55 11.64
C GLN A 56 12.74 15.39 10.91
N VAL A 57 12.01 14.63 10.09
CA VAL A 57 12.63 13.54 9.33
C VAL A 57 13.57 14.11 8.27
N GLU A 58 14.72 13.47 8.13
CA GLU A 58 15.65 13.80 7.08
C GLU A 58 15.27 13.04 5.80
N LEU A 59 15.31 13.77 4.69
CA LEU A 59 15.03 13.24 3.37
C LEU A 59 16.27 13.36 2.48
N ARG A 60 16.59 12.28 1.77
CA ARG A 60 17.53 12.27 0.65
C ARG A 60 16.78 11.91 -0.63
N SER A 61 17.17 12.53 -1.73
CA SER A 61 16.59 12.24 -3.05
C SER A 61 17.61 11.60 -3.95
N PHE A 62 17.21 10.53 -4.62
CA PHE A 62 18.01 9.81 -5.60
C PHE A 62 17.26 9.71 -6.93
N THR A 63 18.00 9.62 -8.02
CA THR A 63 17.46 9.14 -9.28
C THR A 63 17.81 7.65 -9.38
N VAL A 64 16.78 6.80 -9.32
CA VAL A 64 16.90 5.37 -9.52
C VAL A 64 16.35 5.07 -10.91
N ARG A 65 17.23 4.72 -11.83
CA ARG A 65 16.93 4.74 -13.24
C ARG A 65 16.42 6.12 -13.66
N GLU A 66 15.25 6.24 -14.26
CA GLU A 66 14.70 7.55 -14.64
C GLU A 66 13.69 8.10 -13.65
N THR A 67 13.54 7.49 -12.48
CA THR A 67 12.50 7.85 -11.50
C THR A 67 13.09 8.47 -10.25
N ARG A 68 12.33 9.42 -9.68
CA ARG A 68 12.69 10.03 -8.40
C ARG A 68 12.37 9.09 -7.25
N THR A 69 13.37 8.81 -6.43
CA THR A 69 13.22 7.99 -5.23
C THR A 69 13.66 8.79 -4.01
N LEU A 70 12.78 8.88 -3.04
CA LEU A 70 13.04 9.52 -1.76
C LEU A 70 13.46 8.48 -0.73
N VAL A 71 14.39 8.83 0.13
CA VAL A 71 14.78 8.03 1.30
C VAL A 71 14.55 8.88 2.53
N GLN A 72 13.73 8.39 3.43
CA GLN A 72 13.37 9.02 4.69
C GLN A 72 14.09 8.32 5.85
N PHE A 73 14.78 9.07 6.70
CA PHE A 73 15.23 8.57 7.99
C PHE A 73 14.10 8.69 9.01
N ASN A 74 13.57 7.56 9.46
CA ASN A 74 12.53 7.53 10.50
C ASN A 74 12.82 6.43 11.53
N PRO A 75 13.49 6.76 12.66
CA PRO A 75 13.87 5.77 13.65
C PRO A 75 12.68 5.10 14.35
N ARG A 76 11.50 5.72 14.35
CA ARG A 76 10.28 5.13 14.93
C ARG A 76 9.79 3.90 14.15
N ARG A 77 10.26 3.71 12.92
CA ARG A 77 9.93 2.55 12.08
C ARG A 77 10.71 1.29 12.38
N ILE A 78 11.68 1.34 13.29
CA ILE A 78 12.52 0.17 13.61
C ILE A 78 11.67 -1.06 13.99
N THR A 79 10.63 -0.87 14.79
CA THR A 79 9.75 -1.94 15.27
C THR A 79 9.00 -2.62 14.11
N SER A 80 8.43 -1.86 13.19
CA SER A 80 7.68 -2.43 12.06
C SER A 80 8.59 -2.97 10.95
N THR A 81 9.73 -2.32 10.67
CA THR A 81 10.71 -2.80 9.69
C THR A 81 11.34 -4.12 10.12
N SER A 82 11.64 -4.28 11.41
CA SER A 82 12.21 -5.50 11.99
C SER A 82 11.16 -6.54 12.40
N ALA A 83 9.87 -6.25 12.23
CA ALA A 83 8.79 -7.12 12.67
C ALA A 83 8.95 -8.54 12.12
N ARG A 84 8.84 -9.52 13.03
CA ARG A 84 8.77 -10.92 12.66
C ARG A 84 7.32 -11.25 12.34
N VAL A 85 7.09 -11.66 11.10
CA VAL A 85 5.76 -12.02 10.58
C VAL A 85 5.65 -13.52 10.31
N ASP A 86 6.50 -14.32 10.95
CA ASP A 86 6.37 -15.77 10.92
C ASP A 86 5.19 -16.24 11.77
N ALA A 87 4.58 -17.37 11.39
CA ALA A 87 3.37 -17.88 12.02
C ALA A 87 3.53 -18.13 13.54
N ALA A 88 4.73 -18.52 14.00
CA ALA A 88 4.99 -18.77 15.41
C ALA A 88 5.03 -17.48 16.23
N THR A 89 5.56 -16.39 15.65
CA THR A 89 5.56 -15.06 16.29
C THR A 89 4.16 -14.46 16.31
N ILE A 90 3.43 -14.53 15.18
CA ILE A 90 2.07 -14.01 15.06
C ILE A 90 1.13 -14.69 16.06
N SER A 91 1.18 -16.02 16.17
CA SER A 91 0.29 -16.77 17.08
C SER A 91 0.50 -16.47 18.57
N ARG A 92 1.61 -15.82 18.95
CA ARG A 92 1.95 -15.50 20.35
C ARG A 92 1.70 -14.06 20.74
N ARG A 93 1.51 -13.15 19.77
CA ARG A 93 1.25 -11.75 20.06
C ARG A 93 -0.24 -11.44 20.09
N ALA A 94 -0.62 -10.47 20.91
CA ALA A 94 -1.92 -9.84 20.76
C ALA A 94 -1.96 -9.06 19.44
N CYS A 95 -3.08 -9.16 18.72
CA CYS A 95 -3.25 -8.41 17.49
C CYS A 95 -3.51 -6.94 17.83
N PHE A 96 -2.63 -6.06 17.36
CA PHE A 96 -2.69 -4.62 17.65
C PHE A 96 -3.76 -3.87 16.81
N LEU A 97 -4.48 -4.55 15.93
CA LEU A 97 -5.61 -4.00 15.18
C LEU A 97 -6.96 -4.45 15.75
N CYS A 98 -6.98 -5.38 16.72
CA CYS A 98 -8.21 -5.76 17.40
C CYS A 98 -8.60 -4.71 18.44
N PRO A 99 -9.89 -4.37 18.59
CA PRO A 99 -10.37 -3.30 19.48
C PRO A 99 -9.95 -3.51 20.93
N THR A 100 -9.88 -4.75 21.40
CA THR A 100 -9.42 -5.10 22.76
C THR A 100 -7.98 -4.73 23.08
N ASN A 101 -7.18 -4.44 22.05
CA ASN A 101 -5.74 -4.13 22.20
C ASN A 101 -5.37 -2.73 21.73
N LEU A 102 -6.35 -1.96 21.20
CA LEU A 102 -6.13 -0.55 20.86
C LEU A 102 -5.96 0.29 22.13
N PRO A 103 -5.09 1.32 22.11
CA PRO A 103 -5.06 2.33 23.17
C PRO A 103 -6.43 2.98 23.38
N ALA A 104 -6.75 3.34 24.61
CA ALA A 104 -8.06 3.96 24.92
C ALA A 104 -8.29 5.29 24.20
N GLU A 105 -7.21 6.01 23.89
CA GLU A 105 -7.20 7.28 23.18
C GLU A 105 -7.37 7.10 21.66
N GLU A 106 -7.07 5.92 21.13
CA GLU A 106 -7.20 5.64 19.70
C GLU A 106 -8.66 5.47 19.33
N LYS A 107 -9.18 6.47 18.63
CA LYS A 107 -10.55 6.52 18.13
C LYS A 107 -10.54 6.56 16.61
N GLY A 108 -11.61 6.03 16.04
CA GLY A 108 -11.80 5.97 14.59
C GLY A 108 -13.22 6.27 14.16
N ILE A 109 -13.44 6.15 12.86
CA ILE A 109 -14.74 6.29 12.23
C ILE A 109 -15.10 5.03 11.47
N PRO A 110 -16.37 4.66 11.35
CA PRO A 110 -16.79 3.51 10.57
C PRO A 110 -16.57 3.78 9.07
N PHE A 111 -16.18 2.75 8.32
CA PHE A 111 -16.20 2.71 6.87
C PHE A 111 -17.01 1.49 6.43
N GLY A 112 -18.21 1.75 5.94
CA GLY A 112 -19.22 0.71 5.78
C GLY A 112 -19.45 -0.10 7.07
N ASP A 113 -19.92 -1.32 6.91
CA ASP A 113 -20.17 -2.20 8.06
C ASP A 113 -18.95 -3.04 8.46
N ARG A 114 -17.94 -3.11 7.58
CA ARG A 114 -16.81 -4.06 7.69
C ARG A 114 -15.53 -3.47 8.25
N TYR A 115 -15.36 -2.15 8.21
CA TYR A 115 -14.09 -1.51 8.54
C TYR A 115 -14.22 -0.37 9.53
N VAL A 116 -13.09 -0.03 10.15
CA VAL A 116 -12.88 1.18 10.93
C VAL A 116 -11.64 1.89 10.40
N ILE A 117 -11.75 3.20 10.14
CA ILE A 117 -10.63 4.06 9.80
C ILE A 117 -10.01 4.60 11.08
N LEU A 118 -8.74 4.39 11.26
CA LEU A 118 -7.91 4.80 12.40
C LEU A 118 -6.74 5.66 11.92
N CYS A 119 -6.20 6.52 12.77
CA CYS A 119 -4.92 7.15 12.52
C CYS A 119 -3.77 6.18 12.77
N ASN A 120 -2.76 6.14 11.88
CA ASN A 120 -1.61 5.27 12.09
C ASN A 120 -0.72 5.82 13.23
N PRO A 121 -0.53 5.11 14.36
CA PRO A 121 0.25 5.61 15.50
C PRO A 121 1.75 5.72 15.21
N TYR A 122 2.23 5.10 14.13
CA TYR A 122 3.62 5.16 13.68
C TYR A 122 3.70 5.67 12.24
N PRO A 123 3.28 6.92 11.99
CA PRO A 123 3.14 7.43 10.64
C PRO A 123 4.51 7.57 9.96
N VAL A 124 4.52 7.34 8.65
CA VAL A 124 5.64 7.65 7.75
C VAL A 124 5.29 8.72 6.73
N LEU A 125 4.01 9.05 6.68
CA LEU A 125 3.40 10.06 5.81
C LEU A 125 2.62 11.02 6.68
N PRO A 126 2.46 12.29 6.26
CA PRO A 126 1.36 13.11 6.74
C PRO A 126 0.03 12.39 6.46
N ASP A 127 -0.94 12.56 7.34
CA ASP A 127 -2.29 12.01 7.17
C ASP A 127 -2.33 10.48 6.95
N HIS A 128 -1.47 9.74 7.64
CA HIS A 128 -1.35 8.29 7.50
C HIS A 128 -2.46 7.56 8.26
N LEU A 129 -3.32 6.87 7.51
CA LEU A 129 -4.48 6.14 8.03
C LEU A 129 -4.27 4.62 7.94
N VAL A 130 -4.93 3.89 8.83
CA VAL A 130 -5.11 2.43 8.79
C VAL A 130 -6.61 2.14 8.74
N ILE A 131 -7.02 1.34 7.78
CA ILE A 131 -8.42 0.93 7.61
C ILE A 131 -8.50 -0.54 8.00
N SER A 132 -8.80 -0.78 9.27
CA SER A 132 -8.83 -2.12 9.87
C SER A 132 -10.17 -2.79 9.67
N ALA A 133 -10.18 -4.05 9.27
CA ALA A 133 -11.40 -4.85 9.33
C ALA A 133 -11.88 -4.93 10.79
N ARG A 134 -13.20 -4.92 10.98
CA ARG A 134 -13.79 -5.10 12.34
C ARG A 134 -13.58 -6.50 12.86
N ASP A 135 -13.62 -7.46 11.97
CA ASP A 135 -13.36 -8.87 12.28
C ASP A 135 -11.88 -9.20 12.12
N HIS A 136 -11.37 -10.01 13.03
CA HIS A 136 -10.02 -10.53 12.93
C HIS A 136 -9.97 -11.65 11.87
N VAL A 137 -9.79 -11.25 10.62
CA VAL A 137 -9.66 -12.14 9.46
C VAL A 137 -8.28 -11.97 8.81
N PRO A 138 -7.71 -13.01 8.23
CA PRO A 138 -6.39 -12.93 7.59
C PRO A 138 -6.34 -11.89 6.48
N GLN A 139 -5.17 -11.28 6.30
CA GLN A 139 -4.86 -10.38 5.20
C GLN A 139 -5.03 -11.09 3.86
N SER A 140 -5.97 -10.65 3.03
CA SER A 140 -6.21 -11.16 1.69
C SER A 140 -6.93 -10.14 0.81
N ILE A 141 -6.44 -9.95 -0.41
CA ILE A 141 -7.03 -9.01 -1.37
C ILE A 141 -8.08 -9.66 -2.27
N ALA A 142 -8.00 -10.97 -2.49
CA ALA A 142 -8.80 -11.67 -3.49
C ALA A 142 -10.32 -11.46 -3.36
N THR A 143 -10.82 -11.25 -2.14
CA THR A 143 -12.25 -11.02 -1.88
C THR A 143 -12.56 -9.60 -1.43
N THR A 144 -11.56 -8.72 -1.35
CA THR A 144 -11.69 -7.38 -0.72
C THR A 144 -11.17 -6.24 -1.60
N VAL A 145 -10.77 -6.55 -2.84
CA VAL A 145 -10.27 -5.51 -3.77
C VAL A 145 -11.34 -4.45 -4.07
N ARG A 146 -12.62 -4.84 -4.11
CA ARG A 146 -13.72 -3.90 -4.30
C ARG A 146 -13.87 -2.92 -3.15
N ASP A 147 -13.61 -3.37 -1.91
CA ASP A 147 -13.61 -2.49 -0.74
C ASP A 147 -12.46 -1.47 -0.81
N LEU A 148 -11.31 -1.88 -1.35
CA LEU A 148 -10.18 -0.97 -1.59
C LEU A 148 -10.52 0.09 -2.67
N PHE A 149 -11.28 -0.29 -3.70
CA PHE A 149 -11.75 0.65 -4.74
C PHE A 149 -12.76 1.64 -4.18
N ASP A 150 -13.72 1.16 -3.39
CA ASP A 150 -14.70 2.01 -2.72
C ASP A 150 -14.01 3.00 -1.77
N LEU A 151 -13.03 2.53 -0.99
CA LEU A 151 -12.22 3.39 -0.13
C LEU A 151 -11.53 4.51 -0.92
N ALA A 152 -10.88 4.17 -2.03
CA ALA A 152 -10.20 5.16 -2.85
C ALA A 152 -11.18 6.19 -3.43
N ALA A 153 -12.36 5.75 -3.89
CA ALA A 153 -13.37 6.63 -4.46
C ALA A 153 -13.98 7.58 -3.41
N GLU A 154 -14.28 7.07 -2.21
CA GLU A 154 -14.85 7.89 -1.14
C GLU A 154 -13.84 8.87 -0.53
N LEU A 155 -12.55 8.50 -0.46
CA LEU A 155 -11.48 9.41 -0.05
C LEU A 155 -11.21 10.52 -1.07
N GLY A 156 -11.42 10.26 -2.38
CA GLY A 156 -11.27 11.24 -3.45
C GLY A 156 -9.82 11.51 -3.87
N SER A 157 -9.65 12.49 -4.75
CA SER A 157 -8.44 12.71 -5.54
C SER A 157 -7.17 13.09 -4.76
N ASP A 158 -7.32 13.67 -3.57
CA ASP A 158 -6.18 14.08 -2.72
C ASP A 158 -5.54 12.90 -1.98
N TRP A 159 -6.21 11.74 -1.99
CA TRP A 159 -5.82 10.57 -1.23
C TRP A 159 -5.45 9.40 -2.14
N PHE A 160 -4.57 8.56 -1.64
CA PHE A 160 -4.39 7.22 -2.15
C PHE A 160 -4.75 6.20 -1.08
N ALA A 161 -5.12 5.00 -1.51
CA ALA A 161 -5.21 3.83 -0.65
C ALA A 161 -4.19 2.78 -1.09
N LEU A 162 -3.80 1.89 -0.19
CA LEU A 162 -2.85 0.83 -0.48
C LEU A 162 -3.17 -0.47 0.25
N TYR A 163 -2.65 -1.56 -0.33
CA TYR A 163 -2.66 -2.88 0.27
C TYR A 163 -1.25 -3.48 0.25
N ASN A 164 -0.86 -4.03 1.39
CA ASN A 164 0.35 -4.85 1.51
C ASN A 164 -0.07 -6.30 1.68
N GLY A 165 0.38 -7.17 0.80
CA GLY A 165 0.11 -8.60 0.90
C GLY A 165 0.70 -9.21 2.17
N PRO A 166 0.15 -10.34 2.66
CA PRO A 166 0.51 -10.93 3.96
C PRO A 166 1.97 -11.33 4.07
N ARG A 167 2.62 -11.59 2.93
CA ARG A 167 4.02 -11.99 2.85
C ARG A 167 4.92 -10.96 2.16
N CYS A 168 4.45 -9.73 1.97
CA CYS A 168 5.20 -8.66 1.31
C CYS A 168 4.89 -7.27 1.88
N GLY A 169 5.00 -7.14 3.19
CA GLY A 169 5.01 -5.85 3.87
C GLY A 169 3.88 -5.59 4.86
N ALA A 170 2.84 -6.45 4.92
CA ALA A 170 1.85 -6.35 5.98
C ALA A 170 2.49 -6.64 7.34
N SER A 171 2.36 -5.69 8.31
CA SER A 171 2.84 -5.89 9.67
C SER A 171 1.87 -6.71 10.53
N ALA A 172 0.60 -6.79 10.12
CA ALA A 172 -0.43 -7.67 10.69
C ALA A 172 -1.02 -8.58 9.60
N PRO A 173 -0.29 -9.62 9.15
CA PRO A 173 -0.77 -10.51 8.10
C PRO A 173 -1.92 -11.41 8.56
N ASP A 174 -2.20 -11.44 9.84
CA ASP A 174 -3.30 -12.13 10.51
C ASP A 174 -4.58 -11.28 10.62
N HIS A 175 -4.51 -9.98 10.29
CA HIS A 175 -5.65 -9.07 10.40
C HIS A 175 -5.75 -8.18 9.15
N LEU A 176 -6.84 -8.34 8.40
CA LEU A 176 -7.10 -7.58 7.18
C LEU A 176 -7.13 -6.07 7.46
N HIS A 177 -6.31 -5.34 6.72
CA HIS A 177 -6.29 -3.90 6.77
C HIS A 177 -5.78 -3.30 5.45
N PHE A 178 -6.27 -2.12 5.14
CA PHE A 178 -5.71 -1.22 4.14
C PHE A 178 -5.01 -0.06 4.83
N GLN A 179 -4.31 0.75 4.08
CA GLN A 179 -3.77 2.02 4.55
C GLN A 179 -4.11 3.11 3.55
N ALA A 180 -4.06 4.37 3.98
CA ALA A 180 -4.26 5.51 3.11
C ALA A 180 -3.36 6.68 3.53
N GLY A 181 -3.15 7.63 2.61
CA GLY A 181 -2.37 8.82 2.84
C GLY A 181 -2.56 9.85 1.73
N SER A 182 -1.94 11.01 1.88
CA SER A 182 -1.98 12.06 0.87
C SER A 182 -1.21 11.66 -0.40
N VAL A 183 -1.79 11.86 -1.57
CA VAL A 183 -1.18 11.61 -2.90
C VAL A 183 0.16 12.32 -3.04
N ALA A 184 0.29 13.53 -2.50
CA ALA A 184 1.53 14.31 -2.58
C ALA A 184 2.70 13.68 -1.81
N ALA A 185 2.45 12.71 -0.91
CA ALA A 185 3.47 12.13 -0.05
C ALA A 185 4.34 11.07 -0.76
N ILE A 186 3.89 10.47 -1.86
CA ILE A 186 4.65 9.44 -2.58
C ILE A 186 4.84 9.80 -4.06
N PRO A 187 6.05 9.60 -4.62
CA PRO A 187 6.38 10.03 -5.98
C PRO A 187 5.57 9.38 -7.09
N ILE A 188 5.14 8.13 -6.93
CA ILE A 188 4.56 7.30 -7.99
C ILE A 188 3.41 7.96 -8.75
N PHE A 189 2.54 8.72 -8.08
CA PHE A 189 1.40 9.34 -8.76
C PHE A 189 1.81 10.53 -9.63
N ASN A 190 2.77 11.33 -9.17
CA ASN A 190 3.32 12.42 -9.98
C ASN A 190 4.06 11.86 -11.20
N GLU A 191 4.77 10.75 -11.03
CA GLU A 191 5.46 10.08 -12.12
C GLU A 191 4.48 9.52 -13.17
N LEU A 192 3.39 8.90 -12.72
CA LEU A 192 2.37 8.32 -13.61
C LEU A 192 1.47 9.39 -14.26
N ASN A 193 1.35 10.57 -13.68
CA ASN A 193 0.64 11.73 -14.27
C ASN A 193 1.52 12.56 -15.20
N GLY A 194 2.79 12.20 -15.36
CA GLY A 194 3.75 12.96 -16.16
C GLY A 194 4.29 14.23 -15.50
N GLU A 195 3.99 14.46 -14.26
CA GLU A 195 4.50 15.56 -13.45
C GLU A 195 5.91 15.24 -12.94
N GLY A 196 6.86 15.11 -13.80
CA GLY A 196 8.25 14.87 -13.41
C GLY A 196 9.06 14.19 -14.53
N ALA A 197 10.21 14.75 -14.86
CA ALA A 197 11.21 14.21 -15.78
C ALA A 197 10.74 13.75 -17.18
N GLY A 198 9.54 14.14 -17.63
CA GLY A 198 9.03 13.84 -18.99
C GLY A 198 8.67 12.36 -19.19
N LEU A 199 8.28 11.68 -18.13
CA LEU A 199 7.87 10.26 -18.21
C LEU A 199 6.54 10.07 -18.96
N ASP A 200 5.59 11.01 -18.87
CA ASP A 200 4.27 10.94 -19.50
C ASP A 200 4.33 10.75 -21.02
N GLN A 201 5.27 11.44 -21.67
CA GLN A 201 5.46 11.32 -23.13
C GLN A 201 6.16 10.02 -23.56
N ARG A 202 6.64 9.23 -22.61
CA ARG A 202 7.40 7.99 -22.83
C ARG A 202 6.72 6.75 -22.25
N LEU A 203 5.59 6.91 -21.54
CA LEU A 203 4.83 5.76 -21.07
C LEU A 203 4.38 4.92 -22.27
N PRO A 204 4.50 3.59 -22.20
CA PRO A 204 3.99 2.71 -23.25
C PRO A 204 2.50 2.96 -23.49
N ALA A 205 2.09 2.85 -24.76
CA ALA A 205 0.66 2.97 -25.06
C ALA A 205 -0.13 1.92 -24.28
N PRO A 206 -1.27 2.30 -23.65
CA PRO A 206 -2.09 1.35 -22.91
C PRO A 206 -2.69 0.31 -23.83
N ALA A 207 -2.69 -0.96 -23.41
CA ALA A 207 -3.44 -2.03 -24.05
C ALA A 207 -4.84 -2.15 -23.45
N VAL A 208 -5.80 -2.63 -24.24
CA VAL A 208 -7.10 -3.04 -23.71
C VAL A 208 -6.93 -4.42 -23.07
N VAL A 209 -7.14 -4.50 -21.76
CA VAL A 209 -7.01 -5.74 -20.98
C VAL A 209 -8.34 -6.24 -20.42
N GLY A 210 -9.43 -5.52 -20.71
CA GLY A 210 -10.80 -5.83 -20.33
C GLY A 210 -11.76 -4.81 -20.95
N ARG A 211 -13.07 -5.08 -20.93
CA ARG A 211 -14.07 -4.13 -21.38
C ARG A 211 -13.99 -2.86 -20.51
N GLY A 212 -13.67 -1.72 -21.11
CA GLY A 212 -13.51 -0.46 -20.38
C GLY A 212 -12.28 -0.39 -19.46
N VAL A 213 -11.33 -1.34 -19.54
CA VAL A 213 -10.11 -1.34 -18.73
C VAL A 213 -8.87 -1.23 -19.62
N ARG A 214 -8.05 -0.24 -19.32
CA ARG A 214 -6.73 -0.05 -19.93
C ARG A 214 -5.65 -0.53 -19.00
N GLY A 215 -4.67 -1.25 -19.54
CA GLY A 215 -3.48 -1.70 -18.82
C GLY A 215 -2.22 -1.11 -19.45
N THR A 216 -1.36 -0.58 -18.63
CA THR A 216 -0.02 -0.10 -19.03
C THR A 216 1.02 -0.81 -18.16
N ILE A 217 1.98 -1.48 -18.78
CA ILE A 217 3.13 -2.00 -18.03
C ILE A 217 4.27 -0.99 -18.04
N LEU A 218 4.95 -0.91 -16.92
CA LEU A 218 6.22 -0.21 -16.78
C LEU A 218 7.28 -1.28 -16.44
N PRO A 219 7.82 -1.94 -17.48
CA PRO A 219 8.88 -2.91 -17.27
C PRO A 219 10.18 -2.18 -17.04
N ARG A 220 11.05 -2.79 -16.25
CA ARG A 220 12.38 -2.28 -15.96
C ARG A 220 13.28 -2.08 -17.18
N LEU A 221 12.97 -2.74 -18.33
CA LEU A 221 13.81 -2.76 -19.52
C LEU A 221 13.02 -2.49 -20.81
N SER A 222 11.97 -1.65 -20.82
CA SER A 222 11.26 -1.35 -22.06
C SER A 222 11.91 -0.23 -22.86
N GLN A 223 11.63 -0.22 -24.15
CA GLN A 223 12.00 0.88 -25.03
C GLN A 223 11.24 2.14 -24.62
N GLY A 224 11.92 3.10 -24.01
CA GLY A 224 11.41 4.44 -23.76
C GLY A 224 11.31 4.87 -22.30
N VAL A 225 11.05 3.98 -21.34
CA VAL A 225 11.00 4.31 -19.92
C VAL A 225 11.80 3.28 -19.12
N ASP A 226 12.80 3.76 -18.41
CA ASP A 226 13.59 2.95 -17.50
C ASP A 226 13.10 3.15 -16.06
N TYR A 227 11.99 2.45 -15.71
CA TYR A 227 11.35 2.57 -14.40
C TYR A 227 12.10 1.77 -13.32
N ARG A 228 12.01 2.19 -12.06
CA ARG A 228 12.76 1.56 -10.95
C ARG A 228 12.38 0.10 -10.69
N LEU A 229 11.17 -0.32 -11.07
CA LEU A 229 10.69 -1.69 -10.88
C LEU A 229 9.59 -2.05 -11.90
N ASN A 230 9.32 -3.34 -12.04
CA ASN A 230 8.20 -3.84 -12.84
C ASN A 230 6.87 -3.57 -12.14
N LEU A 231 5.93 -2.92 -12.82
CA LEU A 231 4.57 -2.71 -12.34
C LEU A 231 3.54 -2.73 -13.47
N LEU A 232 2.30 -2.93 -13.13
CA LEU A 232 1.13 -2.81 -14.01
C LEU A 232 0.23 -1.69 -13.50
N LEU A 233 -0.06 -0.72 -14.34
CA LEU A 233 -1.11 0.28 -14.11
C LEU A 233 -2.39 -0.17 -14.81
N LEU A 234 -3.48 -0.29 -14.06
CA LEU A 234 -4.84 -0.53 -14.58
C LEU A 234 -5.68 0.73 -14.38
N GLU A 235 -6.41 1.13 -15.40
CA GLU A 235 -7.26 2.32 -15.39
C GLU A 235 -8.66 1.96 -15.89
N SER A 236 -9.70 2.39 -15.19
CA SER A 236 -11.09 2.24 -15.58
C SER A 236 -11.99 3.21 -14.83
N ASP A 237 -13.09 3.61 -15.44
CA ASP A 237 -14.25 4.27 -14.83
C ASP A 237 -15.33 3.26 -14.38
N ASP A 238 -15.15 1.98 -14.69
CA ASP A 238 -16.04 0.89 -14.28
C ASP A 238 -15.36 0.03 -13.20
N ARG A 239 -15.91 0.09 -11.98
CA ARG A 239 -15.43 -0.62 -10.79
C ARG A 239 -15.42 -2.13 -10.96
N GLU A 240 -16.51 -2.69 -11.53
CA GLU A 240 -16.64 -4.14 -11.66
C GLU A 240 -15.77 -4.68 -12.80
N ALA A 241 -15.64 -3.94 -13.89
CA ALA A 241 -14.71 -4.27 -14.96
C ALA A 241 -13.26 -4.27 -14.44
N LEU A 242 -12.88 -3.25 -13.67
CA LEU A 242 -11.56 -3.19 -13.07
C LEU A 242 -11.31 -4.36 -12.11
N ALA A 243 -12.30 -4.71 -11.27
CA ALA A 243 -12.20 -5.83 -10.36
C ALA A 243 -12.05 -7.16 -11.11
N ALA A 244 -12.81 -7.39 -12.17
CA ALA A 244 -12.71 -8.61 -12.98
C ALA A 244 -11.32 -8.76 -13.63
N VAL A 245 -10.76 -7.66 -14.15
CA VAL A 245 -9.38 -7.67 -14.70
C VAL A 245 -8.35 -7.92 -13.60
N PHE A 246 -8.49 -7.29 -12.43
CA PHE A 246 -7.61 -7.52 -11.30
C PHE A 246 -7.68 -8.98 -10.81
N ASP A 247 -8.89 -9.54 -10.65
CA ASP A 247 -9.09 -10.93 -10.23
C ASP A 247 -8.38 -11.90 -11.20
N ARG A 248 -8.47 -11.65 -12.50
CA ARG A 248 -7.75 -12.41 -13.53
C ARG A 248 -6.24 -12.23 -13.42
N ALA A 249 -5.78 -10.98 -13.22
CA ALA A 249 -4.36 -10.69 -13.04
C ALA A 249 -3.78 -11.43 -11.83
N LEU A 250 -4.52 -11.43 -10.71
CA LEU A 250 -4.11 -12.13 -9.49
C LEU A 250 -4.07 -13.64 -9.67
N ALA A 251 -5.06 -14.21 -10.35
CA ALA A 251 -5.11 -15.65 -10.65
C ALA A 251 -3.96 -16.11 -11.56
N LEU A 252 -3.67 -15.34 -12.61
CA LEU A 252 -2.52 -15.58 -13.48
C LEU A 252 -1.18 -15.50 -12.72
N LEU A 253 -1.05 -14.49 -11.86
CA LEU A 253 0.13 -14.32 -11.01
C LEU A 253 0.30 -15.51 -10.07
N ALA A 254 -0.78 -15.97 -9.43
CA ALA A 254 -0.76 -17.14 -8.55
C ALA A 254 -0.31 -18.41 -9.29
N SER A 255 -0.81 -18.62 -10.51
CA SER A 255 -0.41 -19.74 -11.36
C SER A 255 1.06 -19.70 -11.76
N LEU A 256 1.55 -18.53 -12.20
CA LEU A 256 2.94 -18.35 -12.64
C LEU A 256 3.96 -18.43 -11.51
N THR A 257 3.56 -18.10 -10.29
CA THR A 257 4.44 -18.13 -9.10
C THR A 257 4.23 -19.36 -8.22
N GLU A 258 3.46 -20.34 -8.70
CA GLU A 258 3.15 -21.58 -7.97
C GLU A 258 2.66 -21.32 -6.54
N SER A 259 1.86 -20.25 -6.37
CA SER A 259 1.36 -19.81 -5.06
C SER A 259 0.09 -20.55 -4.64
N GLU A 260 -0.03 -21.85 -4.92
CA GLU A 260 -1.21 -22.65 -4.65
C GLU A 260 -1.65 -22.55 -3.18
N GLY A 261 -2.92 -22.19 -2.96
CA GLY A 261 -3.51 -22.05 -1.63
C GLY A 261 -3.04 -20.83 -0.82
N GLN A 262 -2.22 -19.96 -1.40
CA GLN A 262 -1.76 -18.73 -0.79
C GLN A 262 -1.90 -17.57 -1.77
N GLU A 263 -2.10 -16.36 -1.24
CA GLU A 263 -2.06 -15.16 -2.06
C GLU A 263 -0.65 -14.96 -2.66
N PRO A 264 -0.51 -14.68 -3.97
CA PRO A 264 0.77 -14.35 -4.56
C PRO A 264 1.32 -13.05 -3.93
N LEU A 265 2.64 -12.87 -3.97
CA LEU A 265 3.26 -11.69 -3.40
C LEU A 265 2.89 -10.46 -4.25
N VAL A 266 2.10 -9.55 -3.68
CA VAL A 266 1.62 -8.34 -4.36
C VAL A 266 1.50 -7.17 -3.39
N ASN A 267 1.85 -5.98 -3.86
CA ASN A 267 1.49 -4.71 -3.24
C ASN A 267 0.61 -3.93 -4.22
N LEU A 268 -0.35 -3.20 -3.69
CA LEU A 268 -1.26 -2.36 -4.47
C LEU A 268 -1.19 -0.94 -3.97
N VAL A 269 -1.27 0.01 -4.91
CA VAL A 269 -1.51 1.42 -4.62
C VAL A 269 -2.60 1.90 -5.56
N ILE A 270 -3.60 2.58 -5.06
CA ILE A 270 -4.74 3.03 -5.85
C ILE A 270 -5.08 4.48 -5.55
N ARG A 271 -5.49 5.19 -6.58
CA ARG A 271 -6.07 6.53 -6.54
C ARG A 271 -7.36 6.56 -7.36
N TYR A 272 -8.30 7.39 -6.94
CA TYR A 272 -9.49 7.72 -7.71
C TYR A 272 -9.48 9.21 -8.02
N ASP A 273 -9.54 9.56 -9.30
CA ASP A 273 -9.46 10.93 -9.76
C ASP A 273 -10.26 11.10 -11.06
N GLU A 274 -11.02 12.20 -11.18
CA GLU A 274 -11.82 12.53 -12.35
C GLU A 274 -12.73 11.38 -12.83
N GLY A 275 -13.30 10.61 -11.90
CA GLY A 275 -14.19 9.49 -12.22
C GLY A 275 -13.48 8.21 -12.62
N CYS A 276 -12.16 8.14 -12.53
CA CYS A 276 -11.36 7.00 -12.96
C CYS A 276 -10.52 6.44 -11.80
N TRP A 277 -10.56 5.12 -11.62
CA TRP A 277 -9.61 4.42 -10.76
C TRP A 277 -8.29 4.19 -11.50
N ARG A 278 -7.19 4.48 -10.83
CA ARG A 278 -5.83 4.15 -11.25
C ARG A 278 -5.21 3.21 -10.24
N LEU A 279 -5.19 1.93 -10.57
CA LEU A 279 -4.66 0.86 -9.73
C LEU A 279 -3.25 0.47 -10.19
N VAL A 280 -2.27 0.68 -9.34
CA VAL A 280 -0.91 0.19 -9.52
C VAL A 280 -0.79 -1.17 -8.86
N VAL A 281 -0.47 -2.19 -9.64
CA VAL A 281 -0.21 -3.55 -9.18
C VAL A 281 1.30 -3.80 -9.24
N ILE A 282 1.91 -4.11 -8.11
CA ILE A 282 3.34 -4.37 -7.96
C ILE A 282 3.53 -5.85 -7.60
N PRO A 283 3.74 -6.72 -8.60
CA PRO A 283 4.00 -8.12 -8.33
C PRO A 283 5.40 -8.30 -7.76
N ARG A 284 5.52 -9.17 -6.74
CA ARG A 284 6.76 -9.37 -6.00
C ARG A 284 7.30 -10.79 -6.19
N GLY A 285 8.62 -10.91 -6.22
CA GLY A 285 9.34 -12.19 -6.20
C GLY A 285 9.74 -12.61 -4.78
N ARG A 286 9.98 -11.63 -3.90
CA ARG A 286 10.32 -11.89 -2.49
C ARG A 286 9.91 -10.72 -1.57
N HIS A 287 9.80 -11.03 -0.28
CA HIS A 287 9.45 -10.03 0.73
C HIS A 287 10.56 -9.00 0.94
N ARG A 288 11.79 -9.46 1.17
CA ARG A 288 12.93 -8.63 1.57
C ARG A 288 14.14 -8.88 0.68
N PRO A 289 14.96 -7.85 0.42
CA PRO A 289 16.21 -8.01 -0.34
C PRO A 289 17.25 -8.78 0.46
N SER A 290 18.28 -9.27 -0.23
CA SER A 290 19.40 -9.99 0.39
C SER A 290 20.15 -9.14 1.42
N SER A 291 20.29 -7.84 1.15
CA SER A 291 20.93 -6.88 2.05
C SER A 291 20.25 -6.76 3.42
N PHE A 292 18.95 -7.07 3.53
CA PHE A 292 18.25 -7.09 4.82
C PHE A 292 18.79 -8.16 5.77
N PHE A 293 19.18 -9.32 5.22
CA PHE A 293 19.69 -10.48 5.97
C PHE A 293 21.21 -10.53 6.07
N ALA A 294 21.90 -9.61 5.40
CA ALA A 294 23.36 -9.54 5.47
C ALA A 294 23.82 -9.14 6.88
N GLU A 295 25.11 -9.31 7.14
CA GLU A 295 25.74 -8.96 8.43
C GLU A 295 26.74 -7.82 8.26
N GLY A 296 27.03 -7.14 9.37
CA GLY A 296 28.03 -6.08 9.44
C GLY A 296 27.78 -4.93 8.47
N GLU A 297 28.80 -4.56 7.72
CA GLU A 297 28.76 -3.43 6.79
C GLU A 297 27.89 -3.68 5.56
N LEU A 298 27.57 -4.92 5.22
CA LEU A 298 26.72 -5.24 4.07
C LEU A 298 25.22 -5.17 4.39
N GLN A 299 24.85 -5.12 5.67
CA GLN A 299 23.46 -5.07 6.06
C GLN A 299 22.85 -3.69 5.78
N LEU A 300 21.71 -3.69 5.08
CA LEU A 300 20.80 -2.56 4.96
C LEU A 300 19.43 -2.96 5.50
N MET A 301 19.01 -2.35 6.60
CA MET A 301 17.72 -2.65 7.23
C MET A 301 16.58 -1.95 6.47
N VAL A 302 16.32 -2.40 5.24
CA VAL A 302 15.25 -1.93 4.36
C VAL A 302 14.33 -3.09 4.03
N SER A 303 13.05 -2.97 4.38
CA SER A 303 12.01 -3.98 4.12
C SER A 303 10.89 -3.36 3.30
N PRO A 304 11.04 -3.28 1.97
CA PRO A 304 10.15 -2.46 1.15
C PRO A 304 8.74 -3.04 1.09
N ALA A 305 7.76 -2.13 1.25
CA ALA A 305 6.33 -2.35 1.08
C ALA A 305 5.78 -1.35 0.05
N ALA A 306 4.45 -1.21 -0.07
CA ALA A 306 3.83 -0.39 -1.10
C ALA A 306 4.32 1.08 -1.13
N ILE A 307 4.51 1.71 0.04
CA ILE A 307 5.00 3.09 0.16
C ILE A 307 6.44 3.19 -0.39
N ASP A 308 7.30 2.25 0.01
CA ASP A 308 8.70 2.26 -0.43
C ASP A 308 8.78 2.08 -1.95
N LEU A 309 8.04 1.11 -2.48
CA LEU A 309 7.99 0.84 -3.92
C LEU A 309 7.28 1.96 -4.70
N GLY A 310 6.40 2.70 -4.04
CA GLY A 310 5.81 3.94 -4.54
C GLY A 310 6.80 5.11 -4.60
N GLY A 311 8.04 4.92 -4.16
CA GLY A 311 9.14 5.87 -4.30
C GLY A 311 9.55 6.60 -3.01
N LEU A 312 9.00 6.22 -1.84
CA LEU A 312 9.43 6.73 -0.54
C LEU A 312 9.94 5.60 0.34
N PHE A 313 11.24 5.33 0.30
CA PHE A 313 11.90 4.34 1.14
C PHE A 313 12.09 4.84 2.56
N VAL A 314 11.65 4.05 3.54
CA VAL A 314 11.77 4.41 4.95
C VAL A 314 12.87 3.59 5.62
N VAL A 315 13.92 4.28 6.06
CA VAL A 315 15.11 3.69 6.69
C VAL A 315 15.12 4.03 8.19
N PRO A 316 15.00 3.04 9.08
CA PRO A 316 14.93 3.30 10.52
C PRO A 316 16.30 3.51 11.19
N ASN A 317 17.39 3.15 10.53
CA ASN A 317 18.73 3.13 11.07
C ASN A 317 19.56 4.27 10.49
N ARG A 318 20.18 5.12 11.34
CA ARG A 318 20.99 6.26 10.93
C ARG A 318 22.15 5.83 10.01
N ARG A 319 22.89 4.80 10.40
CA ARG A 319 23.99 4.26 9.60
C ARG A 319 23.53 3.91 8.17
N ASP A 320 22.41 3.21 8.06
CA ASP A 320 21.90 2.75 6.77
C ASP A 320 21.38 3.92 5.94
N PHE A 321 20.73 4.92 6.57
CA PHE A 321 20.30 6.13 5.90
C PHE A 321 21.46 6.94 5.31
N GLU A 322 22.58 7.08 6.05
CA GLU A 322 23.73 7.87 5.61
C GLU A 322 24.47 7.21 4.44
N ARG A 323 24.51 5.88 4.40
CA ARG A 323 25.31 5.13 3.41
C ARG A 323 24.52 4.66 2.20
N ILE A 324 23.20 4.49 2.30
CA ILE A 324 22.38 4.01 1.19
C ILE A 324 22.59 4.87 -0.06
N SER A 325 22.76 4.23 -1.20
CA SER A 325 23.02 4.84 -2.50
C SER A 325 21.87 4.56 -3.49
N GLY A 326 21.89 5.23 -4.65
CA GLY A 326 20.97 4.93 -5.74
C GLY A 326 21.13 3.51 -6.29
N GLU A 327 22.36 2.98 -6.28
CA GLU A 327 22.66 1.60 -6.71
C GLU A 327 22.10 0.56 -5.73
N ASP A 328 22.17 0.85 -4.42
CA ASP A 328 21.53 0.00 -3.40
C ASP A 328 20.02 -0.04 -3.59
N LEU A 329 19.38 1.11 -3.83
CA LEU A 329 17.94 1.22 -4.07
C LEU A 329 17.53 0.45 -5.34
N GLU A 330 18.30 0.58 -6.42
CA GLU A 330 18.07 -0.18 -7.65
C GLU A 330 18.19 -1.68 -7.40
N THR A 331 19.21 -2.11 -6.66
CA THR A 331 19.42 -3.52 -6.31
C THR A 331 18.28 -4.05 -5.46
N ILE A 332 17.83 -3.29 -4.45
CA ILE A 332 16.69 -3.62 -3.61
C ILE A 332 15.43 -3.81 -4.48
N CYS A 333 15.13 -2.85 -5.36
CA CYS A 333 13.96 -2.95 -6.27
C CYS A 333 14.05 -4.20 -7.15
N ARG A 334 15.20 -4.44 -7.77
CA ARG A 334 15.45 -5.59 -8.64
C ARG A 334 15.28 -6.93 -7.92
N GLU A 335 15.73 -7.01 -6.66
CA GLU A 335 15.64 -8.26 -5.91
C GLU A 335 14.24 -8.57 -5.42
N VAL A 336 13.43 -7.55 -5.11
CA VAL A 336 12.11 -7.77 -4.53
C VAL A 336 10.98 -7.85 -5.56
N GLN A 337 11.19 -7.35 -6.78
CA GLN A 337 10.19 -7.44 -7.85
C GLN A 337 10.02 -8.88 -8.37
N LEU A 338 8.95 -9.13 -9.09
CA LEU A 338 8.76 -10.34 -9.87
C LEU A 338 9.84 -10.44 -10.95
N ASP A 339 10.35 -11.63 -11.19
CA ASP A 339 11.32 -11.91 -12.27
C ASP A 339 10.80 -11.41 -13.63
N ASP A 340 11.70 -10.86 -14.46
CA ASP A 340 11.33 -10.21 -15.71
C ASP A 340 10.65 -11.16 -16.71
N ARG A 341 11.00 -12.46 -16.71
CA ARG A 341 10.35 -13.48 -17.57
C ARG A 341 8.95 -13.76 -17.10
N LEU A 342 8.76 -13.94 -15.79
CA LEU A 342 7.43 -14.15 -15.20
C LEU A 342 6.55 -12.92 -15.38
N PHE A 343 7.13 -11.72 -15.27
CA PHE A 343 6.40 -10.48 -15.51
C PHE A 343 5.94 -10.35 -16.97
N SER A 344 6.80 -10.69 -17.93
CA SER A 344 6.45 -10.72 -19.35
C SER A 344 5.35 -11.75 -19.65
N ALA A 345 5.48 -12.97 -19.12
CA ALA A 345 4.48 -14.00 -19.29
C ALA A 345 3.14 -13.62 -18.66
N TRP A 346 3.16 -12.95 -17.50
CA TRP A 346 1.99 -12.42 -16.84
C TRP A 346 1.26 -11.39 -17.69
N TRP A 347 2.01 -10.45 -18.28
CA TRP A 347 1.46 -9.44 -19.18
C TRP A 347 0.86 -10.06 -20.46
N GLU A 348 1.59 -10.97 -21.10
CA GLU A 348 1.12 -11.69 -22.27
C GLU A 348 -0.20 -12.42 -21.97
N GLY A 349 -0.31 -13.11 -20.83
CA GLY A 349 -1.52 -13.77 -20.41
C GLY A 349 -2.70 -12.83 -20.17
N LEU A 350 -2.44 -11.57 -19.76
CA LEU A 350 -3.49 -10.56 -19.60
C LEU A 350 -3.98 -9.98 -20.94
N THR A 351 -3.09 -9.87 -21.93
CA THR A 351 -3.40 -9.21 -23.22
C THR A 351 -3.91 -10.16 -24.30
N THR A 352 -3.74 -11.47 -24.15
CA THR A 352 -4.14 -12.48 -25.15
C THR A 352 -5.62 -12.85 -25.13
N VAL A 353 -6.41 -12.32 -24.19
CA VAL A 353 -7.85 -12.62 -24.09
C VAL A 353 -8.64 -11.78 -25.11
N ASP A 354 -9.38 -12.46 -25.99
CA ASP A 354 -10.31 -11.81 -26.94
C ASP A 354 -11.59 -11.39 -26.21
N PHE A 355 -11.73 -10.10 -25.93
CA PHE A 355 -12.90 -9.51 -25.27
C PHE A 355 -14.09 -9.31 -26.21
N SER A 356 -14.01 -9.71 -27.48
CA SER A 356 -15.08 -9.53 -28.49
C SER A 356 -16.23 -10.49 -28.28
N GLN A 357 -16.11 -11.51 -27.43
CA GLN A 357 -17.11 -12.55 -27.22
C GLN A 357 -17.92 -12.44 -25.91
N GLU A 358 -17.61 -11.49 -25.04
CA GLU A 358 -18.39 -11.22 -23.83
C GLU A 358 -19.43 -10.11 -24.11
N SER A 359 -20.54 -10.48 -24.70
CA SER A 359 -21.71 -9.63 -24.96
C SER A 359 -22.86 -9.95 -24.01
#